data_1ad3604f9c05cd7145aaecec9e493922
#
_entry.id   1ad3604f9c05cd7145aaecec9e493922
#
_cell.length_a   1.000
_cell.length_b   1.000
_cell.length_c   1.000
_cell.angle_alpha   90.00
_cell.angle_beta   90.00
_cell.angle_gamma   90.00
#
_symmetry.space_group_name_H-M   'P 1'
#
loop_
_entity.id
_entity.type
_entity.pdbx_description
1 polymer ?
#
loop_
_entity_poly.entity_id
_entity_poly.type
_entity_poly.pdbx_seq_one_letter_code
_entity_poly.pdbx_strand_id
1 'polypeptide(L)'
;MAAVKLKSHSVAMVLGKTIHLHNVSKENFLNDSQWLKHELCHIRQFKEHGYFLFIAKYLWESLRKGYYNNRFEVEARAAEKL
;
A
#
# COMPACT_ATOMS: atom_id res chain seq x y z
N MET A 1 8.59 6.02 -5.95
CA MET A 1 7.74 6.26 -4.79
C MET A 1 7.03 4.98 -4.40
N ALA A 2 6.92 4.70 -3.13
CA ALA A 2 6.28 3.49 -2.64
C ALA A 2 4.78 3.72 -2.42
N ALA A 3 4.01 2.62 -2.39
CA ALA A 3 2.62 2.68 -1.99
C ALA A 3 2.54 2.87 -0.48
N VAL A 4 1.74 3.82 -0.02
CA VAL A 4 1.72 4.28 1.37
C VAL A 4 0.30 4.28 1.91
N LYS A 5 0.15 3.85 3.17
CA LYS A 5 -1.09 4.06 3.92
C LYS A 5 -0.76 4.72 5.26
N LEU A 6 -1.49 5.81 5.54
CA LEU A 6 -1.41 6.54 6.81
C LEU A 6 -2.54 6.08 7.73
N LYS A 7 -2.20 5.90 9.01
CA LYS A 7 -3.20 5.61 10.05
C LYS A 7 -2.80 6.38 11.29
N SER A 8 -3.56 7.43 11.63
CA SER A 8 -3.21 8.42 12.64
C SER A 8 -1.85 9.04 12.31
N HIS A 9 -0.87 8.92 13.21
CA HIS A 9 0.51 9.36 12.97
C HIS A 9 1.42 8.22 12.54
N SER A 10 0.85 7.04 12.27
CA SER A 10 1.59 5.85 11.89
C SER A 10 1.56 5.67 10.38
N VAL A 11 2.64 5.14 9.83
CA VAL A 11 2.78 4.95 8.39
C VAL A 11 3.24 3.53 8.10
N ALA A 12 2.60 2.88 7.13
CA ALA A 12 3.12 1.68 6.51
C ALA A 12 3.36 1.98 5.03
N MET A 13 4.52 1.64 4.55
CA MET A 13 4.92 1.90 3.17
C MET A 13 5.48 0.63 2.55
N VAL A 14 4.93 0.23 1.40
CA VAL A 14 5.38 -0.96 0.69
C VAL A 14 6.36 -0.57 -0.41
N LEU A 15 7.50 -1.24 -0.42
CA LEU A 15 8.49 -1.09 -1.47
C LEU A 15 8.94 -2.50 -1.88
N GLY A 16 8.46 -2.95 -3.05
CA GLY A 16 8.70 -4.31 -3.52
C GLY A 16 8.01 -5.34 -2.63
N LYS A 17 8.80 -6.13 -1.92
CA LYS A 17 8.31 -7.18 -1.01
C LYS A 17 8.40 -6.77 0.46
N THR A 18 8.85 -5.55 0.75
CA THR A 18 9.14 -5.11 2.11
C THR A 18 8.11 -4.08 2.55
N ILE A 19 7.58 -4.25 3.75
CA ILE A 19 6.71 -3.27 4.39
C ILE A 19 7.56 -2.51 5.41
N HIS A 20 7.66 -1.19 5.21
CA HIS A 20 8.37 -0.29 6.12
C HIS A 20 7.36 0.37 7.05
N LEU A 21 7.63 0.29 8.36
CA LEU A 21 6.74 0.82 9.38
C LEU A 21 7.36 2.04 10.06
N HIS A 22 6.54 3.05 10.34
CA HIS A 22 6.92 4.24 11.09
C HIS A 22 5.86 4.55 12.13
N ASN A 23 6.28 4.79 13.37
CA ASN A 23 5.41 5.08 14.52
C ASN A 23 4.39 3.98 14.81
N VAL A 24 4.71 2.74 14.49
CA VAL A 24 3.88 1.60 14.83
C VAL A 24 4.81 0.40 15.02
N SER A 25 4.55 -0.41 16.06
CA SER A 25 5.30 -1.64 16.27
C SER A 25 4.87 -2.69 15.25
N LYS A 26 5.77 -3.62 14.97
CA LYS A 26 5.46 -4.76 14.12
C LYS A 26 4.27 -5.54 14.65
N GLU A 27 4.20 -5.75 15.96
CA GLU A 27 3.10 -6.48 16.59
C GLU A 27 1.77 -5.77 16.41
N ASN A 28 1.72 -4.46 16.65
CA ASN A 28 0.49 -3.70 16.49
C ASN A 28 0.04 -3.67 15.03
N PHE A 29 0.97 -3.54 14.10
CA PHE A 29 0.66 -3.60 12.69
C PHE A 29 0.08 -4.97 12.29
N LEU A 30 0.71 -6.06 12.72
CA LEU A 30 0.26 -7.42 12.39
C LEU A 30 -1.10 -7.75 13.01
N ASN A 31 -1.43 -7.13 14.14
CA ASN A 31 -2.73 -7.33 14.79
C ASN A 31 -3.85 -6.51 14.13
N ASP A 32 -3.53 -5.54 13.29
CA ASP A 32 -4.52 -4.79 12.53
C ASP A 32 -4.73 -5.49 11.18
N SER A 33 -5.70 -6.39 11.14
CA SER A 33 -5.92 -7.23 9.97
C SER A 33 -6.29 -6.44 8.71
N GLN A 34 -7.04 -5.36 8.86
CA GLN A 34 -7.41 -4.52 7.71
C GLN A 34 -6.19 -3.82 7.13
N TRP A 35 -5.36 -3.24 7.99
CA TRP A 35 -4.14 -2.56 7.56
C TRP A 35 -3.17 -3.54 6.90
N LEU A 36 -3.00 -4.72 7.53
CA LEU A 36 -2.16 -5.77 6.97
C LEU A 36 -2.64 -6.20 5.58
N LYS A 37 -3.93 -6.43 5.41
CA LYS A 37 -4.50 -6.82 4.10
C LYS A 37 -4.30 -5.75 3.04
N HIS A 38 -4.38 -4.48 3.42
CA HIS A 38 -4.12 -3.36 2.54
C HIS A 38 -2.68 -3.42 2.00
N GLU A 39 -1.70 -3.56 2.90
CA GLU A 39 -0.30 -3.58 2.51
C GLU A 39 0.08 -4.86 1.75
N LEU A 40 -0.50 -6.01 2.12
CA LEU A 40 -0.29 -7.25 1.36
C LEU A 40 -0.82 -7.13 -0.07
N CYS A 41 -1.91 -6.40 -0.27
CA CYS A 41 -2.41 -6.13 -1.61
C CYS A 41 -1.38 -5.38 -2.45
N HIS A 42 -0.71 -4.38 -1.87
CA HIS A 42 0.35 -3.65 -2.58
C HIS A 42 1.54 -4.55 -2.91
N ILE A 43 1.91 -5.47 -2.02
CA ILE A 43 2.97 -6.45 -2.32
C ILE A 43 2.58 -7.29 -3.53
N ARG A 44 1.34 -7.76 -3.59
CA ARG A 44 0.83 -8.51 -4.75
C ARG A 44 0.90 -7.67 -6.02
N GLN A 45 0.53 -6.39 -5.94
CA GLN A 45 0.57 -5.49 -7.08
C GLN A 45 2.01 -5.31 -7.60
N PHE A 46 2.98 -5.16 -6.70
CA PHE A 46 4.39 -5.13 -7.09
C PHE A 46 4.80 -6.41 -7.81
N LYS A 47 4.36 -7.54 -7.30
CA LYS A 47 4.68 -8.84 -7.89
C LYS A 47 4.07 -9.01 -9.27
N GLU A 48 2.81 -8.60 -9.44
CA GLU A 48 2.07 -8.76 -10.70
C GLU A 48 2.59 -7.83 -11.79
N HIS A 49 2.96 -6.60 -11.44
CA HIS A 49 3.35 -5.59 -12.42
C HIS A 49 4.86 -5.45 -12.58
N GLY A 50 5.64 -5.98 -11.65
CA GLY A 50 7.09 -5.74 -11.59
C GLY A 50 7.41 -4.46 -10.84
N TYR A 51 8.62 -4.39 -10.27
CA TYR A 51 8.99 -3.32 -9.35
C TYR A 51 8.89 -1.92 -9.98
N PHE A 52 9.64 -1.71 -11.06
CA PHE A 52 9.69 -0.37 -11.67
C PHE A 52 8.39 -0.02 -12.39
N LEU A 53 7.77 -0.99 -13.03
CA LEU A 53 6.54 -0.77 -13.78
C LEU A 53 5.38 -0.43 -12.85
N PHE A 54 5.30 -1.09 -11.70
CA PHE A 54 4.27 -0.75 -10.72
C PHE A 54 4.44 0.68 -10.20
N ILE A 55 5.67 1.09 -9.87
CA ILE A 55 5.93 2.45 -9.41
C ILE A 55 5.49 3.46 -10.46
N ALA A 56 5.86 3.22 -11.73
CA ALA A 56 5.47 4.12 -12.82
C ALA A 56 3.95 4.23 -12.97
N LYS A 57 3.27 3.10 -12.93
CA LYS A 57 1.79 3.06 -13.03
C LYS A 57 1.13 3.72 -11.82
N TYR A 58 1.66 3.48 -10.62
CA TYR A 58 1.14 4.06 -9.40
C TYR A 58 1.24 5.59 -9.43
N LEU A 59 2.40 6.12 -9.81
CA LEU A 59 2.60 7.56 -9.93
C LEU A 59 1.69 8.18 -10.98
N TRP A 60 1.53 7.51 -12.11
CA TRP A 60 0.65 7.98 -13.17
C TRP A 60 -0.80 8.08 -12.70
N GLU A 61 -1.29 7.03 -12.01
CA GLU A 61 -2.64 7.03 -11.45
C GLU A 61 -2.81 8.16 -10.42
N SER A 62 -1.81 8.37 -9.56
CA SER A 62 -1.87 9.43 -8.56
C SER A 62 -1.90 10.81 -9.18
N LEU A 63 -1.15 11.03 -10.28
CA LEU A 63 -1.15 12.30 -10.99
C LEU A 63 -2.48 12.57 -11.68
N ARG A 64 -3.10 11.53 -12.25
CA ARG A 64 -4.37 11.69 -12.98
C ARG A 64 -5.57 11.79 -12.07
N LYS A 65 -5.62 11.00 -11.01
CA LYS A 65 -6.84 10.82 -10.20
C LYS A 65 -6.66 11.22 -8.74
N GLY A 66 -5.45 11.54 -8.32
CA GLY A 66 -5.13 11.77 -6.93
C GLY A 66 -4.94 10.46 -6.17
N TYR A 67 -4.38 10.56 -4.96
CA TYR A 67 -4.06 9.38 -4.14
C TYR A 67 -5.31 8.55 -3.83
N TYR A 68 -6.38 9.21 -3.40
CA TYR A 68 -7.59 8.49 -2.97
C TYR A 68 -8.22 7.69 -4.09
N ASN A 69 -8.24 8.23 -5.30
CA ASN A 69 -8.87 7.61 -6.45
C ASN A 69 -7.90 6.77 -7.31
N ASN A 70 -6.64 6.68 -6.91
CA ASN A 70 -5.67 5.82 -7.54
C ASN A 70 -6.20 4.38 -7.52
N ARG A 71 -6.30 3.71 -8.67
CA ARG A 71 -6.90 2.38 -8.77
C ARG A 71 -6.23 1.34 -7.88
N PHE A 72 -4.92 1.47 -7.67
CA PHE A 72 -4.19 0.54 -6.81
C PHE A 72 -4.54 0.74 -5.33
N GLU A 73 -4.81 1.97 -4.92
CA GLU A 73 -5.30 2.27 -3.58
C GLU A 73 -6.76 1.86 -3.40
N VAL A 74 -7.58 2.02 -4.43
CA VAL A 74 -8.98 1.55 -4.41
C VAL A 74 -9.01 0.03 -4.22
N GLU A 75 -8.17 -0.71 -4.95
CA GLU A 75 -8.06 -2.15 -4.82
C GLU A 75 -7.59 -2.55 -3.42
N ALA A 76 -6.59 -1.84 -2.89
CA ALA A 76 -6.06 -2.13 -1.55
C ALA A 76 -7.11 -1.88 -0.46
N ARG A 77 -7.92 -0.82 -0.58
CA ARG A 77 -9.02 -0.58 0.35
C ARG A 77 -10.08 -1.67 0.27
N ALA A 78 -10.38 -2.16 -0.93
CA ALA A 78 -11.29 -3.28 -1.10
C ALA A 78 -10.76 -4.56 -0.45
N ALA A 79 -9.45 -4.78 -0.50
CA ALA A 79 -8.82 -5.94 0.13
C ALA A 79 -8.95 -5.92 1.65
N GLU A 80 -9.09 -4.75 2.27
CA GLU A 80 -9.30 -4.64 3.73
C GLU A 80 -10.55 -5.36 4.21
N LYS A 81 -11.51 -5.57 3.32
CA LYS A 81 -12.82 -6.18 3.64
C LYS A 81 -12.86 -7.69 3.44
N LEU A 82 -11.79 -8.27 2.96
CA LEU A 82 -11.72 -9.71 2.67
C LEU A 82 -11.51 -10.55 3.93
#